data_6a6cfd5d75bff49bb05982d02ac88708
#
_entry.id   6a6cfd5d75bff49bb05982d02ac88708
#
_cell.length_a   1.000
_cell.length_b   1.000
_cell.length_c   1.000
_cell.angle_alpha   90.00
_cell.angle_beta   90.00
_cell.angle_gamma   90.00
#
_symmetry.space_group_name_H-M   'P 1'
#
loop_
_entity.id
_entity.type
_entity.pdbx_description
1 polymer ?
#
loop_
_entity_poly.entity_id
_entity_poly.type
_entity_poly.pdbx_seq_one_letter_code
_entity_poly.pdbx_strand_id
1 'polypeptide(L)'
;MLRKLLAPIFTIGVLTTAFAQDSSKTSALSITGSVDAYYKYDFGQSKANNYTSFTNSHNRIEPGMASVKFDHKTSKVELVADLGFGKRAQEFSYNDDGILAGVKQLYVSYSPSSVVKFTAGSWATHVGYELVDPQLNRNYSMSYMFTNGPFFHTGLKADFTFGKSGAMIGIANPTDFKYVPEGVINRKFLLAQYSYTGSDLFKVYLNYVGGKAIDTSKTNQFDIVVTSKLSDKFSLGYNGTVASIKVWDGVKNMDGKSWWGSALYLNLDPTPAFGLTLRSEYFNDKYDLKIPHPAAAMNGCNIFANTLSANFKVDNLTIIPEFRIDNSSQEIFTKKDGTPTKTAGNFLLAAVYSF
;
A
#
# COMPACT_ATOMS: atom_id res chain seq x y z
N MET A 1 5.89 66.59 19.47
CA MET A 1 5.43 66.53 18.06
C MET A 1 5.25 65.07 17.69
N LEU A 2 4.01 64.54 17.81
CA LEU A 2 3.62 63.19 17.43
C LEU A 2 3.18 63.17 15.95
N ARG A 3 3.88 62.47 15.09
CA ARG A 3 3.38 62.18 13.74
C ARG A 3 2.63 60.83 13.77
N LYS A 4 1.34 60.86 13.55
CA LYS A 4 0.45 59.73 13.30
C LYS A 4 0.75 59.19 11.90
N LEU A 5 1.16 57.94 11.79
CA LEU A 5 1.19 57.20 10.54
C LEU A 5 -0.18 56.48 10.39
N LEU A 6 -0.94 56.90 9.43
CA LEU A 6 -2.17 56.23 8.94
C LEU A 6 -1.72 55.14 7.98
N ALA A 7 -2.02 53.90 8.27
CA ALA A 7 -1.93 52.77 7.34
C ALA A 7 -3.24 52.67 6.53
N PRO A 8 -3.21 52.47 5.23
CA PRO A 8 -4.44 52.25 4.46
C PRO A 8 -4.92 50.81 4.66
N ILE A 9 -6.17 50.67 5.08
CA ILE A 9 -6.89 49.40 5.10
C ILE A 9 -7.27 49.08 3.67
N PHE A 10 -6.64 48.06 3.11
CA PHE A 10 -7.07 47.48 1.83
C PHE A 10 -8.29 46.59 2.10
N THR A 11 -9.46 47.10 1.74
CA THR A 11 -10.70 46.31 1.70
C THR A 11 -10.67 45.45 0.42
N ILE A 12 -10.36 44.15 0.57
CA ILE A 12 -10.55 43.20 -0.53
C ILE A 12 -12.06 42.97 -0.64
N GLY A 13 -12.65 43.55 -1.66
CA GLY A 13 -14.03 43.27 -2.07
C GLY A 13 -14.11 41.83 -2.57
N VAL A 14 -14.76 40.96 -1.82
CA VAL A 14 -15.15 39.61 -2.28
C VAL A 14 -16.27 39.81 -3.31
N LEU A 15 -15.93 39.72 -4.59
CA LEU A 15 -16.90 39.56 -5.67
C LEU A 15 -17.48 38.14 -5.55
N THR A 16 -18.61 38.03 -4.85
CA THR A 16 -19.46 36.83 -4.93
C THR A 16 -20.15 36.83 -6.29
N THR A 17 -19.56 36.18 -7.27
CA THR A 17 -20.29 35.76 -8.47
C THR A 17 -21.27 34.66 -8.02
N ALA A 18 -22.54 35.02 -7.92
CA ALA A 18 -23.63 34.07 -7.77
C ALA A 18 -23.69 33.24 -9.05
N PHE A 19 -23.08 32.08 -9.05
CA PHE A 19 -23.39 31.05 -10.05
C PHE A 19 -24.79 30.55 -9.72
N ALA A 20 -25.71 30.70 -10.68
CA ALA A 20 -27.05 30.13 -10.61
C ALA A 20 -26.86 28.61 -10.39
N GLN A 21 -27.21 28.15 -9.21
CA GLN A 21 -27.17 26.76 -8.82
C GLN A 21 -28.31 26.06 -9.52
N ASP A 22 -27.99 25.43 -10.65
CA ASP A 22 -28.89 24.48 -11.30
C ASP A 22 -29.12 23.32 -10.30
N SER A 23 -30.37 23.05 -9.95
CA SER A 23 -30.78 22.10 -8.92
C SER A 23 -30.67 20.64 -9.39
N SER A 24 -29.53 20.27 -9.96
CA SER A 24 -29.17 18.90 -10.34
C SER A 24 -28.26 18.29 -9.29
N LYS A 25 -28.80 17.34 -8.53
CA LYS A 25 -28.13 16.38 -7.61
C LYS A 25 -26.78 16.85 -7.09
N THR A 26 -26.77 17.43 -5.90
CA THR A 26 -25.55 17.89 -5.19
C THR A 26 -24.50 16.78 -5.19
N SER A 27 -23.43 17.00 -5.95
CA SER A 27 -22.22 16.20 -5.85
C SER A 27 -21.58 16.50 -4.50
N ALA A 28 -21.55 15.52 -3.60
CA ALA A 28 -20.94 15.71 -2.29
C ALA A 28 -19.43 15.50 -2.39
N LEU A 29 -18.67 16.49 -1.89
CA LEU A 29 -17.26 16.30 -1.58
C LEU A 29 -17.16 15.50 -0.27
N SER A 30 -16.54 14.32 -0.32
CA SER A 30 -16.18 13.53 0.86
C SER A 30 -14.73 13.84 1.23
N ILE A 31 -14.49 14.14 2.49
CA ILE A 31 -13.14 14.31 3.04
C ILE A 31 -12.97 13.28 4.14
N THR A 32 -11.97 12.44 4.00
CA THR A 32 -11.58 11.43 5.00
C THR A 32 -10.10 11.56 5.29
N GLY A 33 -9.66 11.04 6.43
CA GLY A 33 -8.25 11.11 6.76
C GLY A 33 -7.86 10.20 7.90
N SER A 34 -6.55 10.14 8.16
CA SER A 34 -6.01 9.38 9.29
C SER A 34 -4.72 10.00 9.80
N VAL A 35 -4.41 9.70 11.05
CA VAL A 35 -3.10 9.98 11.68
C VAL A 35 -2.72 8.76 12.48
N ASP A 36 -1.46 8.34 12.39
CA ASP A 36 -0.96 7.24 13.16
C ASP A 36 0.42 7.50 13.76
N ALA A 37 0.68 6.83 14.88
CA ALA A 37 1.97 6.78 15.54
C ALA A 37 2.19 5.38 16.11
N TYR A 38 3.45 4.97 16.22
CA TYR A 38 3.79 3.66 16.74
C TYR A 38 5.06 3.66 17.59
N TYR A 39 5.15 2.68 18.48
CA TYR A 39 6.37 2.29 19.16
C TYR A 39 6.73 0.86 18.72
N LYS A 40 8.00 0.59 18.45
CA LYS A 40 8.50 -0.75 18.11
C LYS A 40 9.73 -1.09 18.93
N TYR A 41 9.75 -2.31 19.46
CA TYR A 41 10.89 -2.91 20.15
C TYR A 41 11.30 -4.20 19.44
N ASP A 42 12.47 -4.21 18.80
CA ASP A 42 13.09 -5.39 18.22
C ASP A 42 13.89 -6.13 19.31
N PHE A 43 13.70 -7.44 19.47
CA PHE A 43 14.35 -8.23 20.52
C PHE A 43 15.85 -8.43 20.25
N GLY A 44 16.30 -8.35 19.00
CA GLY A 44 17.71 -8.28 18.65
C GLY A 44 18.31 -6.88 18.83
N GLN A 45 17.49 -5.90 19.28
CA GLN A 45 17.89 -4.50 19.49
C GLN A 45 18.46 -3.83 18.25
N SER A 46 18.00 -4.22 17.06
CA SER A 46 18.47 -3.69 15.79
C SER A 46 17.28 -3.36 14.86
N LYS A 47 17.24 -2.12 14.36
CA LYS A 47 16.29 -1.76 13.30
C LYS A 47 16.59 -2.49 11.98
N ALA A 48 17.83 -2.97 11.78
CA ALA A 48 18.26 -3.70 10.59
C ALA A 48 17.59 -5.08 10.47
N ASN A 49 16.97 -5.60 11.53
CA ASN A 49 16.18 -6.83 11.50
C ASN A 49 14.81 -6.66 10.80
N ASN A 50 14.44 -5.42 10.44
CA ASN A 50 13.18 -5.18 9.75
C ASN A 50 13.39 -5.15 8.23
N TYR A 51 12.89 -6.17 7.54
CA TYR A 51 12.93 -6.27 6.06
C TYR A 51 11.56 -5.99 5.42
N THR A 52 10.63 -5.36 6.16
CA THR A 52 9.34 -4.93 5.65
C THR A 52 9.17 -3.41 5.76
N SER A 53 8.27 -2.83 4.95
CA SER A 53 8.07 -1.38 4.86
C SER A 53 7.44 -0.79 6.12
N PHE A 54 7.67 0.49 6.33
CA PHE A 54 6.95 1.43 7.22
C PHE A 54 7.23 1.32 8.72
N THR A 55 7.85 0.26 9.21
CA THR A 55 8.11 0.06 10.63
C THR A 55 9.59 -0.14 10.94
N ASN A 56 10.46 0.59 10.22
CA ASN A 56 11.92 0.51 10.32
C ASN A 56 12.46 1.26 11.55
N SER A 57 12.11 0.78 12.75
CA SER A 57 12.40 1.42 14.03
C SER A 57 12.80 0.40 15.09
N HIS A 58 13.53 0.87 16.10
CA HIS A 58 13.81 0.11 17.31
C HIS A 58 13.85 1.05 18.50
N ASN A 59 13.10 0.72 19.58
CA ASN A 59 13.01 1.42 20.84
C ASN A 59 12.75 2.93 20.69
N ARG A 60 11.81 3.29 19.79
CA ARG A 60 11.43 4.68 19.52
C ARG A 60 9.93 4.78 19.30
N ILE A 61 9.37 5.92 19.67
CA ILE A 61 8.03 6.34 19.25
C ILE A 61 8.21 7.19 18.00
N GLU A 62 7.52 6.82 16.94
CA GLU A 62 7.60 7.50 15.65
C GLU A 62 6.19 7.80 15.11
N PRO A 63 5.94 8.98 14.53
CA PRO A 63 4.76 9.19 13.70
C PRO A 63 4.89 8.35 12.42
N GLY A 64 3.81 7.68 12.02
CA GLY A 64 3.77 6.91 10.77
C GLY A 64 3.40 7.82 9.59
N MET A 65 2.12 8.19 9.50
CA MET A 65 1.59 9.03 8.43
C MET A 65 0.41 9.87 8.93
N ALA A 66 0.31 11.10 8.47
CA ALA A 66 -0.94 11.85 8.42
C ALA A 66 -1.44 11.83 6.98
N SER A 67 -2.69 11.45 6.74
CA SER A 67 -3.29 11.46 5.40
C SER A 67 -4.63 12.17 5.35
N VAL A 68 -4.90 12.78 4.20
CA VAL A 68 -6.18 13.40 3.89
C VAL A 68 -6.56 13.03 2.45
N LYS A 69 -7.77 12.52 2.28
CA LYS A 69 -8.32 12.14 0.98
C LYS A 69 -9.55 12.99 0.67
N PHE A 70 -9.52 13.62 -0.49
CA PHE A 70 -10.64 14.30 -1.11
C PHE A 70 -11.21 13.41 -2.20
N ASP A 71 -12.49 13.10 -2.13
CA ASP A 71 -13.23 12.32 -3.11
C ASP A 71 -14.46 13.11 -3.54
N HIS A 72 -14.48 13.55 -4.80
CA HIS A 72 -15.57 14.30 -5.38
C HIS A 72 -16.16 13.54 -6.56
N LYS A 73 -17.43 13.16 -6.43
CA LYS A 73 -18.13 12.35 -7.42
C LYS A 73 -19.40 13.02 -7.91
N THR A 74 -19.52 13.15 -9.22
CA THR A 74 -20.75 13.51 -9.94
C THR A 74 -21.41 12.25 -10.50
N SER A 75 -22.45 12.43 -11.34
CA SER A 75 -23.12 11.29 -12.01
C SER A 75 -22.18 10.46 -12.89
N LYS A 76 -21.16 11.07 -13.51
CA LYS A 76 -20.28 10.41 -14.47
C LYS A 76 -18.79 10.63 -14.22
N VAL A 77 -18.42 11.63 -13.43
CA VAL A 77 -17.02 12.00 -13.19
C VAL A 77 -16.70 11.85 -11.73
N GLU A 78 -15.55 11.27 -11.43
CA GLU A 78 -14.99 11.13 -10.08
C GLU A 78 -13.57 11.73 -10.09
N LEU A 79 -13.25 12.52 -9.07
CA LEU A 79 -11.91 13.04 -8.82
C LEU A 79 -11.47 12.57 -7.43
N VAL A 80 -10.28 12.01 -7.36
CA VAL A 80 -9.64 11.64 -6.09
C VAL A 80 -8.30 12.33 -5.98
N ALA A 81 -8.09 13.01 -4.85
CA ALA A 81 -6.80 13.50 -4.39
C ALA A 81 -6.54 12.95 -2.99
N ASP A 82 -5.56 12.07 -2.84
CA ASP A 82 -5.20 11.42 -1.59
C ASP A 82 -3.75 11.78 -1.25
N LEU A 83 -3.58 12.54 -0.19
CA LEU A 83 -2.31 13.09 0.25
C LEU A 83 -1.86 12.42 1.54
N GLY A 84 -0.56 12.15 1.66
CA GLY A 84 0.04 11.56 2.85
C GLY A 84 1.35 12.26 3.21
N PHE A 85 1.57 12.46 4.50
CA PHE A 85 2.76 13.12 5.05
C PHE A 85 3.34 12.26 6.17
N GLY A 86 4.66 12.13 6.20
CA GLY A 86 5.36 11.32 7.18
C GLY A 86 6.17 10.19 6.57
N LYS A 87 6.80 9.39 7.45
CA LYS A 87 7.73 8.32 7.05
C LYS A 87 7.08 7.27 6.16
N ARG A 88 5.86 6.84 6.50
CA ARG A 88 5.11 5.84 5.72
C ARG A 88 4.78 6.35 4.32
N ALA A 89 4.35 7.62 4.17
CA ALA A 89 4.09 8.22 2.86
C ALA A 89 5.35 8.34 2.02
N GLN A 90 6.48 8.73 2.63
CA GLN A 90 7.77 8.80 1.97
C GLN A 90 8.24 7.43 1.47
N GLU A 91 8.11 6.38 2.30
CA GLU A 91 8.48 5.02 1.90
C GLU A 91 7.52 4.44 0.85
N PHE A 92 6.24 4.82 0.87
CA PHE A 92 5.29 4.45 -0.16
C PHE A 92 5.64 5.04 -1.54
N SER A 93 6.17 6.27 -1.56
CA SER A 93 6.52 7.01 -2.78
C SER A 93 8.04 7.06 -3.00
N TYR A 94 8.75 6.00 -2.70
CA TYR A 94 10.22 5.95 -2.60
C TYR A 94 10.99 6.32 -3.89
N ASN A 95 10.34 6.29 -5.04
CA ASN A 95 10.93 6.69 -6.32
C ASN A 95 10.62 8.16 -6.70
N ASP A 96 9.80 8.85 -5.92
CA ASP A 96 9.41 10.24 -6.16
C ASP A 96 9.94 11.14 -5.04
N ASP A 97 10.43 12.32 -5.39
CA ASP A 97 11.01 13.28 -4.46
C ASP A 97 10.11 14.49 -4.19
N GLY A 98 10.43 15.21 -3.10
CA GLY A 98 9.80 16.47 -2.74
C GLY A 98 8.28 16.32 -2.53
N ILE A 99 7.53 17.23 -3.14
CA ILE A 99 6.06 17.29 -3.01
C ILE A 99 5.36 16.04 -3.57
N LEU A 100 5.95 15.40 -4.58
CA LEU A 100 5.39 14.19 -5.19
C LEU A 100 5.35 13.01 -4.22
N ALA A 101 6.29 12.94 -3.28
CA ALA A 101 6.29 11.93 -2.23
C ALA A 101 5.07 12.01 -1.31
N GLY A 102 4.46 13.19 -1.19
CA GLY A 102 3.21 13.40 -0.45
C GLY A 102 1.92 13.05 -1.19
N VAL A 103 2.00 12.73 -2.48
CA VAL A 103 0.83 12.34 -3.27
C VAL A 103 0.69 10.82 -3.25
N LYS A 104 -0.29 10.28 -2.53
CA LYS A 104 -0.61 8.84 -2.53
C LYS A 104 -1.39 8.45 -3.77
N GLN A 105 -2.46 9.19 -4.07
CA GLN A 105 -3.28 8.99 -5.26
C GLN A 105 -3.72 10.35 -5.82
N LEU A 106 -3.72 10.47 -7.13
CA LEU A 106 -4.25 11.64 -7.83
C LEU A 106 -4.77 11.18 -9.19
N TYR A 107 -6.10 11.09 -9.34
CA TYR A 107 -6.70 10.63 -10.58
C TYR A 107 -8.07 11.23 -10.83
N VAL A 108 -8.46 11.20 -12.09
CA VAL A 108 -9.81 11.47 -12.56
C VAL A 108 -10.39 10.25 -13.26
N SER A 109 -11.67 9.96 -13.00
CA SER A 109 -12.40 8.88 -13.67
C SER A 109 -13.61 9.40 -14.42
N TYR A 110 -13.93 8.76 -15.56
CA TYR A 110 -15.13 9.02 -16.34
C TYR A 110 -15.91 7.71 -16.58
N SER A 111 -17.17 7.71 -16.19
CA SER A 111 -18.10 6.58 -16.38
C SER A 111 -19.16 6.92 -17.41
N PRO A 112 -18.97 6.59 -18.70
CA PRO A 112 -19.98 6.82 -19.73
C PRO A 112 -21.26 6.01 -19.47
N SER A 113 -21.13 4.85 -18.81
CA SER A 113 -22.22 3.97 -18.40
C SER A 113 -21.96 3.33 -17.04
N SER A 114 -22.91 2.56 -16.51
CA SER A 114 -22.73 1.76 -15.30
C SER A 114 -21.78 0.56 -15.48
N VAL A 115 -21.46 0.20 -16.72
CA VAL A 115 -20.64 -0.97 -17.05
C VAL A 115 -19.17 -0.61 -17.20
N VAL A 116 -18.85 0.61 -17.65
CA VAL A 116 -17.47 1.00 -18.00
C VAL A 116 -17.07 2.26 -17.24
N LYS A 117 -15.87 2.25 -16.66
CA LYS A 117 -15.20 3.40 -16.06
C LYS A 117 -13.77 3.51 -16.57
N PHE A 118 -13.39 4.65 -17.10
CA PHE A 118 -12.03 5.01 -17.49
C PHE A 118 -11.39 5.83 -16.37
N THR A 119 -10.14 5.56 -16.05
CA THR A 119 -9.39 6.32 -15.04
C THR A 119 -8.02 6.73 -15.59
N ALA A 120 -7.64 7.98 -15.33
CA ALA A 120 -6.34 8.56 -15.70
C ALA A 120 -5.70 9.20 -14.48
N GLY A 121 -4.40 8.95 -14.25
CA GLY A 121 -3.64 9.51 -13.12
C GLY A 121 -2.85 8.46 -12.36
N SER A 122 -2.67 8.67 -11.06
CA SER A 122 -1.96 7.76 -10.15
C SER A 122 -2.93 7.18 -9.13
N TRP A 123 -2.96 5.86 -8.98
CA TRP A 123 -3.84 5.13 -8.05
C TRP A 123 -3.09 4.01 -7.33
N ALA A 124 -3.55 3.64 -6.12
CA ALA A 124 -3.01 2.51 -5.36
C ALA A 124 -3.08 1.21 -6.17
N THR A 125 -2.12 0.32 -5.98
CA THR A 125 -2.05 -0.95 -6.71
C THR A 125 -3.31 -1.78 -6.53
N HIS A 126 -3.60 -2.62 -7.53
CA HIS A 126 -4.62 -3.66 -7.47
C HIS A 126 -4.04 -5.02 -7.03
N VAL A 127 -2.73 -5.09 -6.78
CA VAL A 127 -2.00 -6.31 -6.38
C VAL A 127 -1.89 -6.37 -4.86
N GLY A 128 -2.20 -7.52 -4.29
CA GLY A 128 -2.04 -7.78 -2.87
C GLY A 128 -3.28 -7.53 -2.02
N TYR A 129 -3.21 -8.00 -0.78
CA TYR A 129 -4.28 -7.93 0.22
C TYR A 129 -4.17 -6.69 1.11
N GLU A 130 -2.96 -6.28 1.46
CA GLU A 130 -2.68 -5.17 2.36
C GLU A 130 -2.68 -3.83 1.62
N LEU A 131 -2.92 -2.74 2.37
CA LEU A 131 -2.98 -1.37 1.86
C LEU A 131 -1.96 -0.49 2.60
N VAL A 132 -1.57 0.64 1.97
CA VAL A 132 -0.65 1.60 2.61
C VAL A 132 -1.27 2.25 3.85
N ASP A 133 -2.58 2.47 3.83
CA ASP A 133 -3.32 3.15 4.88
C ASP A 133 -3.54 2.24 6.10
N PRO A 134 -2.99 2.56 7.28
CA PRO A 134 -3.00 1.67 8.43
C PRO A 134 -4.41 1.39 8.97
N GLN A 135 -5.35 2.35 8.85
CA GLN A 135 -6.74 2.18 9.28
C GLN A 135 -7.52 1.16 8.43
N LEU A 136 -6.99 0.79 7.26
CA LEU A 136 -7.59 -0.20 6.38
C LEU A 136 -6.99 -1.61 6.55
N ASN A 137 -5.95 -1.75 7.36
CA ASN A 137 -5.32 -3.01 7.69
C ASN A 137 -5.65 -3.44 9.12
N ARG A 138 -5.61 -4.74 9.38
CA ARG A 138 -5.80 -5.30 10.72
C ARG A 138 -4.46 -5.56 11.44
N ASN A 139 -3.39 -5.81 10.67
CA ASN A 139 -2.01 -5.78 11.14
C ASN A 139 -1.43 -4.39 10.83
N TYR A 140 -0.68 -3.80 11.77
CA TYR A 140 -0.05 -2.51 11.53
C TYR A 140 1.23 -2.63 10.70
N SER A 141 2.04 -3.67 10.95
CA SER A 141 3.23 -3.97 10.13
C SER A 141 2.84 -4.71 8.84
N MET A 142 3.65 -4.51 7.80
CA MET A 142 3.42 -5.08 6.47
C MET A 142 3.98 -6.49 6.34
N SER A 143 3.38 -7.26 5.42
CA SER A 143 3.91 -8.53 4.93
C SER A 143 5.14 -8.32 4.04
N TYR A 144 5.91 -9.37 3.82
CA TYR A 144 6.98 -9.38 2.82
C TYR A 144 6.43 -9.24 1.40
N MET A 145 5.28 -9.87 1.12
CA MET A 145 4.64 -9.77 -0.20
C MET A 145 4.23 -8.32 -0.51
N PHE A 146 3.61 -7.60 0.45
CA PHE A 146 3.26 -6.19 0.25
C PHE A 146 4.52 -5.35 -0.01
N THR A 147 5.54 -5.51 0.83
CA THR A 147 6.80 -4.74 0.73
C THR A 147 7.51 -4.92 -0.62
N ASN A 148 7.43 -6.11 -1.21
CA ASN A 148 8.14 -6.48 -2.42
C ASN A 148 7.27 -6.45 -3.70
N GLY A 149 5.97 -6.16 -3.55
CA GLY A 149 5.03 -5.89 -4.64
C GLY A 149 5.00 -4.42 -5.07
N PRO A 150 4.20 -4.08 -6.08
CA PRO A 150 3.97 -2.69 -6.48
C PRO A 150 3.10 -1.96 -5.45
N PHE A 151 3.37 -0.69 -5.19
CA PHE A 151 2.57 0.14 -4.29
C PHE A 151 1.51 0.95 -5.03
N PHE A 152 1.84 1.48 -6.22
CA PHE A 152 0.92 2.28 -7.02
C PHE A 152 1.24 2.21 -8.51
N HIS A 153 0.29 2.67 -9.32
CA HIS A 153 0.43 2.76 -10.77
C HIS A 153 0.02 4.14 -11.25
N THR A 154 0.74 4.68 -12.23
CA THR A 154 0.41 5.94 -12.89
C THR A 154 0.20 5.69 -14.38
N GLY A 155 -1.01 5.95 -14.89
CA GLY A 155 -1.33 5.62 -16.26
C GLY A 155 -2.81 5.81 -16.61
N LEU A 156 -3.31 4.91 -17.46
CA LEU A 156 -4.69 4.82 -17.90
C LEU A 156 -5.22 3.41 -17.66
N LYS A 157 -6.45 3.29 -17.18
CA LYS A 157 -7.14 2.01 -17.08
C LYS A 157 -8.62 2.10 -17.42
N ALA A 158 -9.19 0.98 -17.82
CA ALA A 158 -10.62 0.78 -17.97
C ALA A 158 -11.07 -0.33 -17.04
N ASP A 159 -12.06 -0.03 -16.20
CA ASP A 159 -12.74 -0.98 -15.32
C ASP A 159 -14.09 -1.35 -15.96
N PHE A 160 -14.43 -2.63 -15.95
CA PHE A 160 -15.68 -3.19 -16.49
C PHE A 160 -16.43 -3.92 -15.39
N THR A 161 -17.75 -3.73 -15.30
CA THR A 161 -18.63 -4.38 -14.31
C THR A 161 -19.66 -5.26 -15.02
N PHE A 162 -19.72 -6.55 -14.65
CA PHE A 162 -20.61 -7.55 -15.22
C PHE A 162 -21.39 -8.26 -14.10
N GLY A 163 -22.40 -7.60 -13.56
CA GLY A 163 -23.16 -8.11 -12.40
C GLY A 163 -22.27 -8.30 -11.18
N LYS A 164 -21.97 -9.54 -10.82
CA LYS A 164 -21.12 -9.91 -9.67
C LYS A 164 -19.62 -9.99 -9.99
N SER A 165 -19.26 -9.88 -11.25
CA SER A 165 -17.88 -9.94 -11.73
C SER A 165 -17.43 -8.59 -12.25
N GLY A 166 -16.13 -8.35 -12.24
CA GLY A 166 -15.48 -7.20 -12.85
C GLY A 166 -14.21 -7.61 -13.56
N ALA A 167 -13.80 -6.76 -14.50
CA ALA A 167 -12.49 -6.86 -15.14
C ALA A 167 -11.85 -5.47 -15.21
N MET A 168 -10.55 -5.40 -15.15
CA MET A 168 -9.79 -4.19 -15.39
C MET A 168 -8.65 -4.49 -16.36
N ILE A 169 -8.42 -3.57 -17.29
CA ILE A 169 -7.22 -3.55 -18.11
C ILE A 169 -6.62 -2.14 -18.10
N GLY A 170 -5.31 -2.04 -18.04
CA GLY A 170 -4.64 -0.75 -18.00
C GLY A 170 -3.23 -0.80 -18.57
N ILE A 171 -2.75 0.39 -18.93
CA ILE A 171 -1.35 0.65 -19.28
C ILE A 171 -0.81 1.73 -18.36
N ALA A 172 0.35 1.48 -17.76
CA ALA A 172 0.96 2.38 -16.80
C ALA A 172 2.44 2.61 -17.10
N ASN A 173 3.00 3.64 -16.49
CA ASN A 173 4.43 3.80 -16.36
C ASN A 173 5.03 2.58 -15.63
N PRO A 174 6.36 2.41 -15.57
CA PRO A 174 6.97 1.48 -14.64
C PRO A 174 6.39 1.66 -13.23
N THR A 175 6.16 0.57 -12.52
CA THR A 175 5.52 0.58 -11.19
C THR A 175 6.25 1.51 -10.23
N ASP A 176 5.49 2.17 -9.35
CA ASP A 176 6.00 3.04 -8.29
C ASP A 176 6.73 4.31 -8.78
N PHE A 177 6.33 4.81 -9.95
CA PHE A 177 6.76 6.09 -10.49
C PHE A 177 5.56 6.97 -10.87
N LYS A 178 5.42 8.12 -10.22
CA LYS A 178 4.52 9.19 -10.67
C LYS A 178 5.17 9.96 -11.81
N TYR A 179 6.46 10.23 -11.69
CA TYR A 179 7.28 10.86 -12.70
C TYR A 179 8.35 9.88 -13.22
N VAL A 180 8.34 9.62 -14.52
CA VAL A 180 9.29 8.69 -15.15
C VAL A 180 10.49 9.47 -15.68
N PRO A 181 11.75 9.10 -15.33
CA PRO A 181 12.94 9.72 -15.87
C PRO A 181 12.99 9.65 -17.40
N GLU A 182 13.51 10.70 -18.08
CA GLU A 182 13.50 10.83 -19.54
C GLU A 182 14.07 9.62 -20.28
N GLY A 183 15.16 9.04 -19.83
CA GLY A 183 15.80 7.87 -20.46
C GLY A 183 14.95 6.60 -20.52
N VAL A 184 13.78 6.58 -19.86
CA VAL A 184 12.92 5.39 -19.74
C VAL A 184 11.45 5.62 -20.05
N ILE A 185 11.11 6.76 -20.65
CA ILE A 185 9.71 7.19 -20.94
C ILE A 185 8.92 6.20 -21.79
N ASN A 186 9.59 5.42 -22.65
CA ASN A 186 8.96 4.44 -23.55
C ASN A 186 8.60 3.11 -22.85
N ARG A 187 8.98 2.93 -21.58
CA ARG A 187 8.70 1.69 -20.85
C ARG A 187 7.32 1.76 -20.27
N LYS A 188 6.54 0.71 -20.48
CA LYS A 188 5.17 0.59 -19.98
C LYS A 188 4.93 -0.76 -19.37
N PHE A 189 3.99 -0.78 -18.43
CA PHE A 189 3.45 -1.96 -17.79
C PHE A 189 2.01 -2.17 -18.24
N LEU A 190 1.68 -3.43 -18.51
CA LEU A 190 0.31 -3.89 -18.69
C LEU A 190 -0.24 -4.29 -17.32
N LEU A 191 -1.45 -3.83 -17.02
CA LEU A 191 -2.20 -4.13 -15.82
C LEU A 191 -3.47 -4.89 -16.20
N ALA A 192 -3.81 -5.93 -15.45
CA ALA A 192 -5.08 -6.62 -15.59
C ALA A 192 -5.60 -7.14 -14.25
N GLN A 193 -6.89 -7.16 -14.08
CA GLN A 193 -7.56 -7.79 -12.94
C GLN A 193 -8.86 -8.44 -13.41
N TYR A 194 -9.16 -9.60 -12.86
CA TYR A 194 -10.52 -10.14 -12.81
C TYR A 194 -10.96 -10.19 -11.36
N SER A 195 -12.21 -9.83 -11.09
CA SER A 195 -12.77 -9.87 -9.75
C SER A 195 -14.15 -10.55 -9.76
N TYR A 196 -14.42 -11.29 -8.68
CA TYR A 196 -15.75 -11.77 -8.32
C TYR A 196 -16.05 -11.30 -6.90
N THR A 197 -17.11 -10.47 -6.75
CA THR A 197 -17.47 -9.83 -5.47
C THR A 197 -18.94 -10.03 -5.13
N GLY A 198 -19.55 -11.06 -5.70
CA GLY A 198 -20.99 -11.27 -5.64
C GLY A 198 -21.52 -11.83 -4.32
N SER A 199 -20.66 -12.11 -3.34
CA SER A 199 -21.04 -12.61 -2.02
C SER A 199 -19.98 -12.22 -1.00
N ASP A 200 -20.38 -11.89 0.21
CA ASP A 200 -19.44 -11.69 1.32
C ASP A 200 -18.79 -13.00 1.76
N LEU A 201 -19.45 -14.14 1.52
CA LEU A 201 -18.86 -15.46 1.79
C LEU A 201 -17.63 -15.75 0.94
N PHE A 202 -17.54 -15.15 -0.25
CA PHE A 202 -16.42 -15.42 -1.15
C PHE A 202 -16.22 -14.27 -2.14
N LYS A 203 -15.08 -13.60 -2.04
CA LYS A 203 -14.62 -12.61 -3.02
C LYS A 203 -13.24 -13.02 -3.51
N VAL A 204 -13.00 -12.90 -4.81
CA VAL A 204 -11.73 -13.28 -5.45
C VAL A 204 -11.27 -12.15 -6.35
N TYR A 205 -9.97 -11.90 -6.31
CA TYR A 205 -9.28 -11.01 -7.24
C TYR A 205 -8.10 -11.77 -7.83
N LEU A 206 -8.03 -11.83 -9.16
CA LEU A 206 -6.91 -12.35 -9.92
C LEU A 206 -6.22 -11.18 -10.59
N ASN A 207 -4.98 -10.94 -10.25
CA ASN A 207 -4.24 -9.73 -10.61
C ASN A 207 -3.04 -10.08 -11.49
N TYR A 208 -2.75 -9.21 -12.44
CA TYR A 208 -1.55 -9.25 -13.26
C TYR A 208 -0.95 -7.86 -13.39
N VAL A 209 0.37 -7.81 -13.27
CA VAL A 209 1.18 -6.65 -13.60
C VAL A 209 2.45 -7.12 -14.31
N GLY A 210 2.77 -6.54 -15.47
CA GLY A 210 3.98 -6.94 -16.16
C GLY A 210 4.44 -5.93 -17.20
N GLY A 211 5.76 -5.83 -17.37
CA GLY A 211 6.36 -4.89 -18.29
C GLY A 211 7.87 -4.83 -18.20
N LYS A 212 8.43 -3.78 -18.77
CA LYS A 212 9.86 -3.49 -18.74
C LYS A 212 10.13 -2.40 -17.69
N ALA A 213 10.85 -2.75 -16.64
CA ALA A 213 11.24 -1.83 -15.56
C ALA A 213 12.30 -0.81 -16.01
N ILE A 214 12.61 0.15 -15.16
CA ILE A 214 13.59 1.21 -15.47
C ILE A 214 15.01 0.69 -15.68
N ASP A 215 15.40 -0.40 -15.02
CA ASP A 215 16.68 -1.09 -15.16
C ASP A 215 16.74 -2.02 -16.38
N THR A 216 15.73 -1.95 -17.28
CA THR A 216 15.55 -2.83 -18.45
C THR A 216 15.14 -4.27 -18.15
N SER A 217 15.08 -4.70 -16.92
CA SER A 217 14.55 -6.04 -16.57
C SER A 217 13.09 -6.19 -17.02
N LYS A 218 12.70 -7.40 -17.35
CA LYS A 218 11.30 -7.76 -17.63
C LYS A 218 10.70 -8.39 -16.38
N THR A 219 9.67 -7.79 -15.85
CA THR A 219 8.94 -8.30 -14.69
C THR A 219 7.54 -8.74 -15.10
N ASN A 220 7.10 -9.88 -14.59
CA ASN A 220 5.72 -10.33 -14.66
C ASN A 220 5.32 -10.83 -13.29
N GLN A 221 4.23 -10.31 -12.75
CA GLN A 221 3.69 -10.72 -11.45
C GLN A 221 2.23 -11.14 -11.61
N PHE A 222 1.92 -12.30 -11.07
CA PHE A 222 0.56 -12.82 -10.89
C PHE A 222 0.25 -12.87 -9.41
N ASP A 223 -0.95 -12.45 -9.05
CA ASP A 223 -1.37 -12.36 -7.67
C ASP A 223 -2.83 -12.82 -7.55
N ILE A 224 -3.15 -13.47 -6.45
CA ILE A 224 -4.52 -13.84 -6.09
C ILE A 224 -4.82 -13.35 -4.69
N VAL A 225 -5.96 -12.70 -4.53
CA VAL A 225 -6.53 -12.35 -3.24
C VAL A 225 -7.89 -13.02 -3.11
N VAL A 226 -8.10 -13.68 -1.97
CA VAL A 226 -9.39 -14.27 -1.60
C VAL A 226 -9.80 -13.73 -0.24
N THR A 227 -11.05 -13.29 -0.11
CA THR A 227 -11.63 -12.94 1.19
C THR A 227 -12.94 -13.68 1.42
N SER A 228 -13.17 -14.10 2.66
CA SER A 228 -14.35 -14.84 3.04
C SER A 228 -14.83 -14.38 4.42
N LYS A 229 -16.09 -14.00 4.53
CA LYS A 229 -16.79 -13.75 5.80
C LYS A 229 -17.56 -15.01 6.19
N LEU A 230 -16.99 -15.86 7.03
CA LEU A 230 -17.59 -17.14 7.44
C LEU A 230 -18.69 -16.94 8.48
N SER A 231 -18.61 -15.89 9.30
CA SER A 231 -19.65 -15.46 10.24
C SER A 231 -19.48 -13.96 10.54
N ASP A 232 -20.37 -13.40 11.38
CA ASP A 232 -20.21 -12.00 11.83
C ASP A 232 -18.97 -11.78 12.68
N LYS A 233 -18.40 -12.83 13.27
CA LYS A 233 -17.23 -12.77 14.12
C LYS A 233 -15.96 -13.32 13.49
N PHE A 234 -16.05 -14.08 12.41
CA PHE A 234 -14.90 -14.75 11.82
C PHE A 234 -14.82 -14.55 10.31
N SER A 235 -13.67 -14.07 9.86
CA SER A 235 -13.35 -13.91 8.44
C SER A 235 -11.94 -14.39 8.12
N LEU A 236 -11.74 -14.75 6.86
CA LEU A 236 -10.47 -15.21 6.29
C LEU A 236 -10.02 -14.26 5.19
N GLY A 237 -8.72 -14.05 5.10
CA GLY A 237 -8.05 -13.46 3.95
C GLY A 237 -6.95 -14.40 3.47
N TYR A 238 -6.75 -14.47 2.19
CA TYR A 238 -5.62 -15.16 1.57
C TYR A 238 -5.01 -14.27 0.51
N ASN A 239 -3.69 -14.23 0.46
CA ASN A 239 -2.94 -13.62 -0.62
C ASN A 239 -1.84 -14.57 -1.09
N GLY A 240 -1.77 -14.82 -2.39
CA GLY A 240 -0.69 -15.56 -3.03
C GLY A 240 -0.14 -14.77 -4.21
N THR A 241 1.17 -14.67 -4.33
CA THR A 241 1.81 -13.94 -5.43
C THR A 241 3.04 -14.67 -5.93
N VAL A 242 3.32 -14.55 -7.23
CA VAL A 242 4.56 -14.97 -7.86
C VAL A 242 5.01 -13.90 -8.85
N ALA A 243 6.27 -13.49 -8.75
CA ALA A 243 6.88 -12.55 -9.68
C ALA A 243 8.12 -13.14 -10.33
N SER A 244 8.17 -13.12 -11.66
CA SER A 244 9.31 -13.51 -12.48
C SER A 244 10.05 -12.27 -12.98
N ILE A 245 11.37 -12.26 -12.81
CA ILE A 245 12.26 -11.18 -13.23
C ILE A 245 13.29 -11.74 -14.18
N LYS A 246 13.41 -11.13 -15.36
CA LYS A 246 14.47 -11.42 -16.36
C LYS A 246 15.36 -10.18 -16.43
N VAL A 247 16.56 -10.30 -15.90
CA VAL A 247 17.56 -9.21 -15.90
C VAL A 247 18.11 -9.07 -17.32
N TRP A 248 18.41 -7.84 -17.73
CA TRP A 248 19.09 -7.53 -18.98
C TRP A 248 20.61 -7.45 -18.73
N ASP A 249 21.39 -8.28 -19.41
CA ASP A 249 22.85 -8.35 -19.24
C ASP A 249 23.65 -7.39 -20.16
N GLY A 250 22.93 -6.52 -20.88
CA GLY A 250 23.50 -5.61 -21.88
C GLY A 250 23.32 -6.11 -23.33
N VAL A 251 23.06 -7.39 -23.53
CA VAL A 251 22.92 -8.04 -24.84
C VAL A 251 21.56 -8.74 -24.98
N LYS A 252 21.15 -9.50 -23.95
CA LYS A 252 19.91 -10.28 -23.95
C LYS A 252 19.27 -10.30 -22.56
N ASN A 253 18.02 -10.74 -22.51
CA ASN A 253 17.41 -11.07 -21.21
C ASN A 253 17.97 -12.42 -20.73
N MET A 254 18.47 -12.46 -19.50
CA MET A 254 18.89 -13.67 -18.81
C MET A 254 17.69 -14.58 -18.53
N ASP A 255 17.94 -15.80 -18.09
CA ASP A 255 16.91 -16.71 -17.62
C ASP A 255 16.13 -16.08 -16.44
N GLY A 256 14.82 -16.29 -16.49
CA GLY A 256 13.93 -15.73 -15.46
C GLY A 256 14.17 -16.39 -14.11
N LYS A 257 14.32 -15.56 -13.07
CA LYS A 257 14.30 -15.97 -11.68
C LYS A 257 13.00 -15.48 -11.05
N SER A 258 12.50 -16.16 -10.03
CA SER A 258 11.21 -15.81 -9.41
C SER A 258 11.32 -15.78 -7.90
N TRP A 259 10.63 -14.84 -7.30
CA TRP A 259 10.23 -14.90 -5.90
C TRP A 259 8.72 -15.16 -5.81
N TRP A 260 8.27 -15.68 -4.69
CA TRP A 260 6.84 -15.89 -4.44
C TRP A 260 6.51 -15.84 -2.97
N GLY A 261 5.25 -15.60 -2.65
CA GLY A 261 4.76 -15.59 -1.29
C GLY A 261 3.33 -16.09 -1.19
N SER A 262 2.97 -16.51 0.02
CA SER A 262 1.64 -16.98 0.38
C SER A 262 1.35 -16.57 1.82
N ALA A 263 0.24 -15.87 2.06
CA ALA A 263 -0.18 -15.44 3.39
C ALA A 263 -1.64 -15.77 3.65
N LEU A 264 -1.90 -16.25 4.87
CA LEU A 264 -3.23 -16.48 5.42
C LEU A 264 -3.47 -15.47 6.55
N TYR A 265 -4.65 -14.84 6.52
CA TYR A 265 -5.12 -13.90 7.53
C TYR A 265 -6.35 -14.50 8.21
N LEU A 266 -6.24 -14.79 9.51
CA LEU A 266 -7.35 -15.27 10.35
C LEU A 266 -7.83 -14.11 11.21
N ASN A 267 -9.07 -13.68 11.01
CA ASN A 267 -9.65 -12.54 11.68
C ASN A 267 -10.80 -12.98 12.59
N LEU A 268 -10.72 -12.62 13.86
CA LEU A 268 -11.74 -12.89 14.87
C LEU A 268 -12.18 -11.56 15.51
N ASP A 269 -13.47 -11.24 15.43
CA ASP A 269 -14.09 -10.05 16.02
C ASP A 269 -15.11 -10.49 17.10
N PRO A 270 -14.68 -10.80 18.34
CA PRO A 270 -15.58 -11.20 19.41
C PRO A 270 -16.63 -10.12 19.73
N THR A 271 -16.25 -8.83 19.62
CA THR A 271 -17.11 -7.68 19.79
C THR A 271 -16.80 -6.60 18.72
N PRO A 272 -17.69 -5.62 18.49
CA PRO A 272 -17.39 -4.49 17.59
C PRO A 272 -16.17 -3.65 18.04
N ALA A 273 -15.88 -3.61 19.34
CA ALA A 273 -14.79 -2.84 19.93
C ALA A 273 -13.45 -3.60 19.99
N PHE A 274 -13.46 -4.92 19.73
CA PHE A 274 -12.26 -5.75 19.87
C PHE A 274 -12.16 -6.79 18.76
N GLY A 275 -10.99 -6.86 18.12
CA GLY A 275 -10.66 -7.86 17.10
C GLY A 275 -9.25 -8.41 17.26
N LEU A 276 -9.06 -9.63 16.81
CA LEU A 276 -7.76 -10.31 16.71
C LEU A 276 -7.49 -10.66 15.25
N THR A 277 -6.23 -10.58 14.84
CA THR A 277 -5.80 -11.03 13.52
C THR A 277 -4.47 -11.77 13.63
N LEU A 278 -4.42 -12.97 13.10
CA LEU A 278 -3.18 -13.70 12.87
C LEU A 278 -2.89 -13.69 11.37
N ARG A 279 -1.74 -13.13 10.99
CA ARG A 279 -1.16 -13.28 9.66
C ARG A 279 -0.04 -14.30 9.74
N SER A 280 -0.13 -15.36 8.92
CA SER A 280 0.94 -16.33 8.70
C SER A 280 1.38 -16.26 7.25
N GLU A 281 2.62 -15.90 7.01
CA GLU A 281 3.18 -15.67 5.68
C GLU A 281 4.41 -16.55 5.45
N TYR A 282 4.49 -17.17 4.27
CA TYR A 282 5.71 -17.77 3.74
C TYR A 282 6.17 -16.96 2.53
N PHE A 283 7.41 -16.46 2.58
CA PHE A 283 8.04 -15.69 1.51
C PHE A 283 9.28 -16.42 1.02
N ASN A 284 9.36 -16.69 -0.29
CA ASN A 284 10.46 -17.40 -0.94
C ASN A 284 11.23 -16.44 -1.83
N ASP A 285 12.46 -16.16 -1.45
CA ASP A 285 13.43 -15.38 -2.21
C ASP A 285 14.74 -16.16 -2.40
N LYS A 286 14.63 -17.42 -2.78
CA LYS A 286 15.81 -18.33 -2.96
C LYS A 286 16.83 -17.84 -3.99
N TYR A 287 16.47 -16.87 -4.81
CA TYR A 287 17.33 -16.30 -5.84
C TYR A 287 17.88 -14.91 -5.50
N ASP A 288 17.70 -14.44 -4.25
CA ASP A 288 18.23 -13.16 -3.78
C ASP A 288 17.79 -11.97 -4.64
N LEU A 289 16.49 -11.87 -4.85
CA LEU A 289 15.90 -10.84 -5.70
C LEU A 289 15.36 -9.63 -4.90
N LYS A 290 15.07 -9.84 -3.61
CA LYS A 290 14.25 -8.90 -2.82
C LYS A 290 14.77 -8.63 -1.42
N ILE A 291 15.31 -9.63 -0.73
CA ILE A 291 15.73 -9.48 0.66
C ILE A 291 17.23 -9.16 0.70
N PRO A 292 17.62 -7.91 1.00
CA PRO A 292 19.02 -7.59 1.18
C PRO A 292 19.56 -8.32 2.40
N HIS A 293 20.68 -9.01 2.25
CA HIS A 293 21.36 -9.69 3.36
C HIS A 293 22.86 -9.42 3.35
N PRO A 294 23.55 -9.60 4.50
CA PRO A 294 24.99 -9.46 4.55
C PRO A 294 25.69 -10.37 3.52
N ALA A 295 26.77 -9.89 2.92
CA ALA A 295 27.51 -10.58 1.86
C ALA A 295 27.99 -12.00 2.21
N ALA A 296 27.96 -12.39 3.47
CA ALA A 296 28.28 -13.75 3.93
C ALA A 296 27.20 -14.80 3.57
N ALA A 297 25.96 -14.39 3.31
CA ALA A 297 24.88 -15.27 2.87
C ALA A 297 24.82 -15.25 1.34
N MET A 298 25.63 -16.09 0.67
CA MET A 298 25.75 -16.11 -0.80
C MET A 298 24.55 -16.71 -1.55
N ASN A 299 23.50 -17.11 -0.84
CA ASN A 299 22.28 -17.67 -1.40
C ASN A 299 21.07 -16.93 -0.85
N GLY A 300 20.04 -16.77 -1.67
CA GLY A 300 18.77 -16.21 -1.23
C GLY A 300 18.11 -17.01 -0.09
N CYS A 301 17.07 -16.47 0.51
CA CYS A 301 16.45 -17.05 1.70
C CYS A 301 14.95 -17.30 1.52
N ASN A 302 14.39 -18.10 2.41
CA ASN A 302 12.96 -18.25 2.63
C ASN A 302 12.64 -17.73 4.03
N ILE A 303 11.51 -17.06 4.20
CA ILE A 303 11.09 -16.51 5.48
C ILE A 303 9.69 -17.03 5.80
N PHE A 304 9.50 -17.56 7.00
CA PHE A 304 8.19 -17.84 7.58
C PHE A 304 7.93 -16.84 8.69
N ALA A 305 6.97 -15.95 8.46
CA ALA A 305 6.62 -14.85 9.36
C ALA A 305 5.23 -15.02 9.95
N ASN A 306 5.11 -14.85 11.27
CA ASN A 306 3.84 -14.87 11.99
C ASN A 306 3.64 -13.54 12.72
N THR A 307 2.49 -12.92 12.53
CA THR A 307 2.14 -11.64 13.16
C THR A 307 0.76 -11.75 13.80
N LEU A 308 0.70 -11.57 15.11
CA LEU A 308 -0.54 -11.51 15.88
C LEU A 308 -0.80 -10.07 16.30
N SER A 309 -1.95 -9.52 15.91
CA SER A 309 -2.37 -8.17 16.24
C SER A 309 -3.72 -8.21 16.95
N ALA A 310 -3.85 -7.41 18.02
CA ALA A 310 -5.15 -7.12 18.64
C ALA A 310 -5.56 -5.68 18.25
N ASN A 311 -6.83 -5.49 17.92
CA ASN A 311 -7.39 -4.20 17.53
C ASN A 311 -8.41 -3.76 18.59
N PHE A 312 -8.07 -2.77 19.41
CA PHE A 312 -8.97 -2.15 20.39
C PHE A 312 -9.51 -0.85 19.82
N LYS A 313 -10.82 -0.78 19.60
CA LYS A 313 -11.50 0.35 18.94
C LYS A 313 -12.26 1.17 19.99
N VAL A 314 -11.97 2.46 20.03
CA VAL A 314 -12.66 3.47 20.84
C VAL A 314 -12.99 4.64 19.94
N ASP A 315 -14.25 4.80 19.58
CA ASP A 315 -14.70 5.77 18.58
C ASP A 315 -13.87 5.63 17.26
N ASN A 316 -13.20 6.67 16.87
CA ASN A 316 -12.38 6.75 15.67
C ASN A 316 -10.91 6.31 15.89
N LEU A 317 -10.55 5.91 17.11
CA LEU A 317 -9.20 5.49 17.49
C LEU A 317 -9.13 3.97 17.55
N THR A 318 -8.11 3.38 16.92
CA THR A 318 -7.74 1.97 17.07
C THR A 318 -6.35 1.87 17.69
N ILE A 319 -6.24 1.17 18.81
CA ILE A 319 -4.97 0.82 19.44
C ILE A 319 -4.61 -0.62 19.03
N ILE A 320 -3.40 -0.81 18.51
CA ILE A 320 -2.97 -2.08 17.91
C ILE A 320 -1.65 -2.55 18.58
N PRO A 321 -1.69 -3.30 19.69
CA PRO A 321 -0.56 -4.11 20.09
C PRO A 321 -0.37 -5.26 19.09
N GLU A 322 0.87 -5.46 18.66
CA GLU A 322 1.25 -6.44 17.66
C GLU A 322 2.53 -7.15 18.08
N PHE A 323 2.56 -8.46 17.90
CA PHE A 323 3.72 -9.32 18.14
C PHE A 323 4.06 -10.06 16.85
N ARG A 324 5.33 -10.01 16.44
CA ARG A 324 5.81 -10.63 15.21
C ARG A 324 7.04 -11.49 15.46
N ILE A 325 7.10 -12.67 14.80
CA ILE A 325 8.26 -13.54 14.73
C ILE A 325 8.49 -13.91 13.28
N ASP A 326 9.72 -13.69 12.81
CA ASP A 326 10.21 -14.06 11.49
C ASP A 326 11.30 -15.13 11.62
N ASN A 327 11.16 -16.23 10.88
CA ASN A 327 12.13 -17.32 10.81
C ASN A 327 12.63 -17.46 9.38
N SER A 328 13.94 -17.29 9.18
CA SER A 328 14.60 -17.40 7.88
C SER A 328 15.35 -18.72 7.73
N SER A 329 15.46 -19.20 6.50
CA SER A 329 16.34 -20.34 6.17
C SER A 329 17.84 -20.01 6.29
N GLN A 330 18.21 -18.73 6.26
CA GLN A 330 19.56 -18.20 6.38
C GLN A 330 19.69 -17.24 7.56
N GLU A 331 20.91 -16.99 8.02
CA GLU A 331 21.22 -16.08 9.13
C GLU A 331 21.24 -14.62 8.63
N ILE A 332 20.05 -14.07 8.33
CA ILE A 332 19.89 -12.70 7.83
C ILE A 332 19.62 -11.68 8.94
N PHE A 333 19.29 -12.12 10.12
CA PHE A 333 19.02 -11.27 11.28
C PHE A 333 20.22 -11.21 12.22
N THR A 334 20.20 -10.27 13.14
CA THR A 334 21.29 -10.02 14.09
C THR A 334 20.75 -9.98 15.52
N LYS A 335 21.39 -10.69 16.43
CA LYS A 335 21.13 -10.61 17.88
C LYS A 335 21.73 -9.33 18.48
N LYS A 336 21.37 -9.02 19.73
CA LYS A 336 21.86 -7.87 20.47
C LYS A 336 23.41 -7.79 20.55
N ASP A 337 24.08 -8.92 20.62
CA ASP A 337 25.55 -9.03 20.70
C ASP A 337 26.24 -8.95 19.32
N GLY A 338 25.45 -8.72 18.23
CA GLY A 338 25.95 -8.69 16.85
C GLY A 338 26.03 -10.07 16.18
N THR A 339 25.71 -11.16 16.89
CA THR A 339 25.73 -12.52 16.32
C THR A 339 24.64 -12.70 15.27
N PRO A 340 24.95 -13.24 14.08
CA PRO A 340 23.93 -13.59 13.09
C PRO A 340 22.96 -14.64 13.62
N THR A 341 21.71 -14.55 13.16
CA THR A 341 20.63 -15.48 13.56
C THR A 341 19.60 -15.65 12.44
N LYS A 342 18.91 -16.78 12.48
CA LYS A 342 17.80 -17.09 11.56
C LYS A 342 16.46 -16.55 12.03
N THR A 343 16.38 -16.07 13.27
CA THR A 343 15.10 -15.65 13.86
C THR A 343 15.19 -14.21 14.35
N ALA A 344 14.19 -13.42 14.01
CA ALA A 344 13.94 -12.09 14.59
C ALA A 344 12.53 -12.05 15.18
N GLY A 345 12.38 -11.27 16.26
CA GLY A 345 11.08 -11.01 16.85
C GLY A 345 10.98 -9.58 17.33
N ASN A 346 9.76 -9.04 17.30
CA ASN A 346 9.50 -7.70 17.78
C ASN A 346 8.11 -7.57 18.40
N PHE A 347 7.96 -6.56 19.24
CA PHE A 347 6.70 -6.05 19.73
C PHE A 347 6.49 -4.65 19.16
N LEU A 348 5.26 -4.36 18.73
CA LEU A 348 4.85 -3.06 18.23
C LEU A 348 3.55 -2.66 18.92
N LEU A 349 3.41 -1.37 19.24
CA LEU A 349 2.18 -0.75 19.69
C LEU A 349 1.88 0.44 18.81
N ALA A 350 0.77 0.41 18.09
CA ALA A 350 0.33 1.51 17.25
C ALA A 350 -0.97 2.14 17.76
N ALA A 351 -1.13 3.43 17.48
CA ALA A 351 -2.37 4.18 17.65
C ALA A 351 -2.74 4.78 16.29
N VAL A 352 -3.92 4.45 15.78
CA VAL A 352 -4.42 4.86 14.47
C VAL A 352 -5.76 5.56 14.67
N TYR A 353 -5.83 6.85 14.34
CA TYR A 353 -7.06 7.64 14.33
C TYR A 353 -7.50 7.87 12.89
N SER A 354 -8.80 7.73 12.59
CA SER A 354 -9.36 7.99 11.26
C SER A 354 -10.72 8.69 11.33
N PHE A 355 -11.04 9.50 10.33
CA PHE A 355 -12.31 10.25 10.25
C PHE A 355 -12.84 10.29 8.81
#